data_4d308a0fe4091e45c92000db235a4493
#
_entry.id   4d308a0fe4091e45c92000db235a4493
#
_cell.length_a   1.000
_cell.length_b   1.000
_cell.length_c   1.000
_cell.angle_alpha   90.00
_cell.angle_beta   90.00
_cell.angle_gamma   90.00
#
_symmetry.space_group_name_H-M   'P 1'
#
loop_
_entity.id
_entity.type
_entity.pdbx_description
1 polymer ?
#
loop_
_entity_poly.entity_id
_entity_poly.type
_entity_poly.pdbx_seq_one_letter_code
_entity_poly.pdbx_strand_id
1 'polypeptide(L)'
;MPGTAITTAFIPVRNPQAAAGWYSRMLGLTVGQASDFSAVLSAAGTASVTLMGPDSGIKAQPGLAWATCNFLVDDLEETRARLAENGAAVGAIAGAPDVCLFFTAQDPDGNTLLLTDR
;
A
#
# COMPACT_ATOMS: atom_id res chain seq x y z
N MET A 1 15.03 25.92 -12.03
CA MET A 1 15.16 24.60 -12.68
C MET A 1 14.25 23.59 -11.99
N PRO A 2 13.26 23.09 -12.68
CA PRO A 2 12.43 22.04 -12.08
C PRO A 2 13.22 20.74 -11.98
N GLY A 3 13.12 20.10 -10.83
CA GLY A 3 13.63 18.77 -10.64
C GLY A 3 12.57 17.72 -10.97
N THR A 4 12.90 16.46 -10.70
CA THR A 4 11.97 15.36 -10.82
C THR A 4 11.58 14.90 -9.42
N ALA A 5 10.29 14.62 -9.21
CA ALA A 5 9.80 14.12 -7.94
C ALA A 5 8.92 12.91 -8.17
N ILE A 6 8.88 12.01 -7.18
CA ILE A 6 7.92 10.91 -7.15
C ILE A 6 6.74 11.40 -6.33
N THR A 7 5.55 11.46 -6.94
CA THR A 7 4.36 12.00 -6.29
C THR A 7 3.39 10.92 -5.84
N THR A 8 3.30 9.81 -6.59
CA THR A 8 2.36 8.75 -6.25
C THR A 8 2.89 7.40 -6.72
N ALA A 9 2.47 6.34 -6.03
CA ALA A 9 2.63 4.97 -6.46
C ALA A 9 1.28 4.43 -6.89
N PHE A 10 1.24 3.66 -7.99
CA PHE A 10 -0.01 3.10 -8.52
C PHE A 10 -0.16 1.64 -8.11
N ILE A 11 -1.35 1.28 -7.64
CA ILE A 11 -1.69 -0.09 -7.28
C ILE A 11 -3.00 -0.46 -8.00
N PRO A 12 -3.01 -1.50 -8.84
CA PRO A 12 -4.24 -1.94 -9.50
C PRO A 12 -5.14 -2.69 -8.52
N VAL A 13 -6.42 -2.34 -8.50
CA VAL A 13 -7.40 -2.93 -7.59
C VAL A 13 -8.70 -3.18 -8.35
N ARG A 14 -9.54 -4.11 -7.86
CA ARG A 14 -10.83 -4.38 -8.49
C ARG A 14 -11.87 -3.31 -8.17
N ASN A 15 -11.85 -2.78 -6.95
CA ASN A 15 -12.79 -1.77 -6.51
C ASN A 15 -12.06 -0.69 -5.71
N PRO A 16 -11.81 0.48 -6.32
CA PRO A 16 -11.03 1.53 -5.65
C PRO A 16 -11.63 2.02 -4.33
N GLN A 17 -12.95 2.14 -4.25
CA GLN A 17 -13.58 2.63 -3.02
C GLN A 17 -13.44 1.63 -1.87
N ALA A 18 -13.68 0.34 -2.13
CA ALA A 18 -13.50 -0.70 -1.13
C ALA A 18 -12.03 -0.84 -0.72
N ALA A 19 -11.12 -0.80 -1.69
CA ALA A 19 -9.70 -0.86 -1.42
C ALA A 19 -9.23 0.34 -0.59
N ALA A 20 -9.71 1.54 -0.88
CA ALA A 20 -9.36 2.73 -0.11
C ALA A 20 -9.72 2.56 1.37
N GLY A 21 -10.89 2.00 1.66
CA GLY A 21 -11.30 1.71 3.03
C GLY A 21 -10.34 0.74 3.72
N TRP A 22 -9.92 -0.30 3.03
CA TRP A 22 -8.99 -1.28 3.57
C TRP A 22 -7.63 -0.65 3.89
N TYR A 23 -7.06 0.10 2.94
CA TYR A 23 -5.76 0.76 3.14
C TYR A 23 -5.82 1.78 4.27
N SER A 24 -6.93 2.50 4.39
CA SER A 24 -7.13 3.45 5.49
C SER A 24 -7.16 2.75 6.84
N ARG A 25 -7.91 1.64 6.95
CA ARG A 25 -8.01 0.91 8.22
C ARG A 25 -6.72 0.19 8.59
N MET A 26 -6.06 -0.43 7.62
CA MET A 26 -4.88 -1.26 7.91
C MET A 26 -3.61 -0.44 8.07
N LEU A 27 -3.43 0.59 7.27
CA LEU A 27 -2.17 1.34 7.22
C LEU A 27 -2.31 2.80 7.66
N GLY A 28 -3.51 3.24 8.02
CA GLY A 28 -3.71 4.60 8.50
C GLY A 28 -3.61 5.68 7.42
N LEU A 29 -3.72 5.30 6.14
CA LEU A 29 -3.69 6.28 5.06
C LEU A 29 -4.98 7.08 5.02
N THR A 30 -4.87 8.35 4.65
CA THR A 30 -6.02 9.25 4.57
C THR A 30 -6.60 9.23 3.16
N VAL A 31 -7.87 8.87 3.04
CA VAL A 31 -8.57 8.88 1.76
C VAL A 31 -8.85 10.32 1.35
N GLY A 32 -8.26 10.75 0.25
CA GLY A 32 -8.48 12.09 -0.31
C GLY A 32 -9.66 12.10 -1.25
N GLN A 33 -9.58 11.31 -2.32
CA GLN A 33 -10.62 11.22 -3.34
C GLN A 33 -10.82 9.76 -3.70
N ALA A 34 -12.07 9.34 -3.85
CA ALA A 34 -12.38 7.99 -4.26
C ALA A 34 -13.58 7.98 -5.21
N SER A 35 -13.46 7.23 -6.29
CA SER A 35 -14.49 7.05 -7.30
C SER A 35 -14.48 5.60 -7.78
N ASP A 36 -15.31 5.28 -8.75
CA ASP A 36 -15.31 3.96 -9.37
C ASP A 36 -14.05 3.73 -10.20
N PHE A 37 -13.36 4.79 -10.60
CA PHE A 37 -12.16 4.70 -11.45
C PHE A 37 -10.87 4.61 -10.64
N SER A 38 -10.77 5.40 -9.57
CA SER A 38 -9.54 5.49 -8.80
C SER A 38 -9.79 6.05 -7.40
N ALA A 39 -8.81 5.86 -6.53
CA ALA A 39 -8.81 6.47 -5.20
C ALA A 39 -7.40 6.95 -4.89
N VAL A 40 -7.28 8.15 -4.35
CA VAL A 40 -5.99 8.73 -3.95
C VAL A 40 -5.94 8.79 -2.43
N LEU A 41 -4.90 8.19 -1.85
CA LEU A 41 -4.69 8.19 -0.42
C LEU A 41 -3.37 8.87 -0.08
N SER A 42 -3.42 9.71 0.95
CA SER A 42 -2.23 10.43 1.42
C SER A 42 -1.61 9.70 2.59
N ALA A 43 -0.29 9.67 2.61
CA ALA A 43 0.51 9.19 3.72
C ALA A 43 1.19 10.36 4.41
N ALA A 44 1.89 10.10 5.50
CA ALA A 44 2.78 11.08 6.08
C ALA A 44 3.86 11.45 5.05
N GLY A 45 4.14 12.74 4.89
CA GLY A 45 5.06 13.24 3.87
C GLY A 45 4.35 13.72 2.62
N THR A 46 5.04 13.70 1.48
CA THR A 46 4.55 14.29 0.23
C THR A 46 4.06 13.28 -0.79
N ALA A 47 4.37 12.00 -0.62
CA ALA A 47 3.96 10.96 -1.56
C ALA A 47 2.54 10.47 -1.25
N SER A 48 1.87 9.97 -2.28
CA SER A 48 0.54 9.38 -2.17
C SER A 48 0.52 7.99 -2.79
N VAL A 49 -0.59 7.28 -2.57
CA VAL A 49 -0.89 6.02 -3.25
C VAL A 49 -2.16 6.24 -4.05
N THR A 50 -2.13 5.87 -5.32
CA THR A 50 -3.31 5.93 -6.19
C THR A 50 -3.74 4.52 -6.54
N LEU A 51 -4.93 4.14 -6.07
CA LEU A 51 -5.53 2.85 -6.37
C LEU A 51 -6.28 2.99 -7.70
N MET A 52 -5.95 2.14 -8.67
CA MET A 52 -6.48 2.24 -10.03
C MET A 52 -7.39 1.07 -10.32
N GLY A 53 -8.67 1.36 -10.55
CA GLY A 53 -9.67 0.34 -10.91
C GLY A 53 -9.59 -0.10 -12.37
N PRO A 54 -10.40 -1.11 -12.73
CA PRO A 54 -10.34 -1.67 -14.11
C PRO A 54 -10.68 -0.65 -15.20
N ASP A 55 -11.54 0.31 -14.88
CA ASP A 55 -12.02 1.29 -15.86
C ASP A 55 -11.14 2.54 -15.91
N SER A 56 -10.06 2.57 -15.13
CA SER A 56 -9.14 3.72 -15.08
C SER A 56 -8.19 3.81 -16.27
N GLY A 57 -8.04 2.71 -17.02
CA GLY A 57 -7.10 2.65 -18.14
C GLY A 57 -5.72 2.14 -17.75
N ILE A 58 -5.50 1.76 -16.50
CA ILE A 58 -4.21 1.19 -16.08
C ILE A 58 -3.94 -0.12 -16.83
N LYS A 59 -2.69 -0.34 -17.22
CA LYS A 59 -2.27 -1.53 -17.98
C LYS A 59 -1.82 -2.69 -17.10
N ALA A 60 -2.01 -2.58 -15.78
CA ALA A 60 -1.68 -3.65 -14.84
C ALA A 60 -2.94 -4.29 -14.30
N GLN A 61 -2.85 -5.57 -13.99
CA GLN A 61 -3.93 -6.32 -13.35
C GLN A 61 -3.68 -6.43 -11.85
N PRO A 62 -4.74 -6.51 -11.01
CA PRO A 62 -4.56 -6.83 -9.58
C PRO A 62 -3.83 -8.15 -9.38
N GLY A 63 -3.21 -8.30 -8.20
CA GLY A 63 -2.45 -9.49 -7.89
C GLY A 63 -0.96 -9.34 -8.20
N LEU A 64 -0.43 -8.13 -8.04
CA LEU A 64 0.99 -7.88 -8.31
C LEU A 64 1.88 -8.74 -7.41
N ALA A 65 2.82 -9.43 -8.03
CA ALA A 65 3.75 -10.33 -7.33
C ALA A 65 4.78 -9.57 -6.50
N TRP A 66 4.98 -8.28 -6.76
CA TRP A 66 5.92 -7.46 -6.02
C TRP A 66 5.35 -6.06 -5.73
N ALA A 67 5.88 -5.45 -4.69
CA ALA A 67 5.41 -4.15 -4.22
C ALA A 67 5.80 -3.02 -5.19
N THR A 68 4.87 -2.11 -5.43
CA THR A 68 5.13 -0.92 -6.25
C THR A 68 5.75 0.21 -5.43
N CYS A 69 5.66 0.12 -4.11
CA CYS A 69 6.28 1.08 -3.20
C CYS A 69 6.53 0.42 -1.85
N ASN A 70 7.22 1.14 -1.02
CA ASN A 70 7.59 0.72 0.32
C ASN A 70 6.82 1.59 1.33
N PHE A 71 6.06 0.97 2.22
CA PHE A 71 5.35 1.69 3.28
C PHE A 71 6.21 1.70 4.54
N LEU A 72 6.60 2.91 4.97
CA LEU A 72 7.24 3.10 6.26
C LEU A 72 6.16 3.10 7.35
N VAL A 73 6.31 2.26 8.38
CA VAL A 73 5.37 2.19 9.50
C VAL A 73 6.11 2.36 10.83
N ASP A 74 5.43 2.92 11.81
CA ASP A 74 6.03 3.22 13.10
C ASP A 74 6.32 1.94 13.91
N ASP A 75 5.44 0.94 13.80
CA ASP A 75 5.54 -0.30 14.56
C ASP A 75 5.23 -1.48 13.63
N LEU A 76 6.28 -2.17 13.19
CA LEU A 76 6.14 -3.31 12.28
C LEU A 76 5.33 -4.44 12.89
N GLU A 77 5.59 -4.78 14.16
CA GLU A 77 4.91 -5.91 14.80
C GLU A 77 3.43 -5.63 14.96
N GLU A 78 3.07 -4.44 15.39
CA GLU A 78 1.66 -4.04 15.53
C GLU A 78 0.95 -4.02 14.18
N THR A 79 1.59 -3.47 13.16
CA THR A 79 1.03 -3.43 11.80
C THR A 79 0.83 -4.84 11.26
N ARG A 80 1.82 -5.71 11.45
CA ARG A 80 1.73 -7.10 11.01
C ARG A 80 0.58 -7.83 11.72
N ALA A 81 0.45 -7.65 13.03
CA ALA A 81 -0.61 -8.27 13.81
C ALA A 81 -1.99 -7.78 13.35
N ARG A 82 -2.15 -6.49 13.10
CA ARG A 82 -3.41 -5.92 12.61
C ARG A 82 -3.80 -6.53 11.27
N LEU A 83 -2.85 -6.61 10.33
CA LEU A 83 -3.09 -7.23 9.02
C LEU A 83 -3.48 -8.69 9.16
N ALA A 84 -2.74 -9.46 9.95
CA ALA A 84 -3.02 -10.88 10.16
C ALA A 84 -4.38 -11.10 10.81
N GLU A 85 -4.74 -10.32 11.82
CA GLU A 85 -6.03 -10.41 12.50
C GLU A 85 -7.21 -10.09 11.59
N ASN A 86 -6.97 -9.31 10.53
CA ASN A 86 -7.98 -8.96 9.55
C ASN A 86 -7.93 -9.85 8.30
N GLY A 87 -7.24 -10.97 8.38
CA GLY A 87 -7.26 -12.01 7.35
C GLY A 87 -6.25 -11.83 6.21
N ALA A 88 -5.35 -10.86 6.31
CA ALA A 88 -4.33 -10.68 5.28
C ALA A 88 -3.23 -11.73 5.41
N ALA A 89 -2.72 -12.22 4.29
CA ALA A 89 -1.52 -13.03 4.29
C ALA A 89 -0.32 -12.15 4.59
N VAL A 90 0.48 -12.53 5.59
CA VAL A 90 1.66 -11.77 6.00
C VAL A 90 2.88 -12.67 6.06
N GLY A 91 4.02 -12.14 5.62
CA GLY A 91 5.30 -12.80 5.77
C GLY A 91 5.90 -12.59 7.16
N ALA A 92 6.98 -13.30 7.46
CA ALA A 92 7.73 -13.08 8.68
C ALA A 92 8.52 -11.77 8.58
N ILE A 93 8.73 -11.12 9.74
CA ILE A 93 9.61 -9.95 9.78
C ILE A 93 11.04 -10.44 9.58
N ALA A 94 11.72 -9.83 8.64
CA ALA A 94 13.08 -10.19 8.23
C ALA A 94 13.96 -8.94 8.18
N GLY A 95 15.22 -9.11 7.80
CA GLY A 95 16.18 -8.04 7.71
C GLY A 95 17.11 -7.98 8.92
N ALA A 96 17.77 -6.84 9.08
CA ALA A 96 18.71 -6.62 10.17
C ALA A 96 18.28 -5.39 10.98
N PRO A 97 18.24 -5.48 12.33
CA PRO A 97 17.76 -4.36 13.16
C PRO A 97 18.56 -3.07 12.99
N ASP A 98 19.83 -3.17 12.62
CA ASP A 98 20.69 -2.01 12.42
C ASP A 98 20.67 -1.48 10.98
N VAL A 99 20.00 -2.15 10.07
CA VAL A 99 19.86 -1.74 8.68
C VAL A 99 18.40 -1.41 8.36
N CYS A 100 17.55 -2.42 8.29
CA CYS A 100 16.13 -2.27 7.99
C CYS A 100 15.40 -3.57 8.31
N LEU A 101 14.32 -3.51 9.05
CA LEU A 101 13.41 -4.63 9.22
C LEU A 101 12.22 -4.43 8.29
N PHE A 102 11.70 -5.54 7.75
CA PHE A 102 10.60 -5.49 6.80
C PHE A 102 9.80 -6.79 6.82
N PHE A 103 8.59 -6.70 6.32
CA PHE A 103 7.80 -7.88 5.99
C PHE A 103 6.93 -7.58 4.76
N THR A 104 6.39 -8.62 4.14
CA THR A 104 5.44 -8.47 3.05
C THR A 104 4.05 -8.86 3.52
N ALA A 105 3.04 -8.27 2.89
CA ALA A 105 1.65 -8.61 3.11
C ALA A 105 0.92 -8.56 1.77
N GLN A 106 -0.27 -9.14 1.73
CA GLN A 106 -1.12 -9.03 0.55
C GLN A 106 -2.37 -8.23 0.87
N ASP A 107 -2.75 -7.33 -0.03
CA ASP A 107 -4.04 -6.65 0.07
C ASP A 107 -5.17 -7.57 -0.39
N PRO A 108 -6.46 -7.17 -0.28
CA PRO A 108 -7.57 -8.02 -0.70
C PRO A 108 -7.57 -8.40 -2.17
N ASP A 109 -6.87 -7.66 -3.01
CA ASP A 109 -6.73 -7.96 -4.44
C ASP A 109 -5.52 -8.87 -4.74
N GLY A 110 -4.79 -9.30 -3.71
CA GLY A 110 -3.62 -10.15 -3.87
C GLY A 110 -2.36 -9.40 -4.25
N ASN A 111 -2.36 -8.07 -4.21
CA ASN A 111 -1.15 -7.30 -4.45
C ASN A 111 -0.19 -7.44 -3.28
N THR A 112 1.08 -7.66 -3.59
CA THR A 112 2.11 -7.71 -2.57
C THR A 112 2.49 -6.31 -2.12
N LEU A 113 2.49 -6.10 -0.80
CA LEU A 113 2.89 -4.86 -0.15
C LEU A 113 4.18 -5.09 0.61
N LEU A 114 5.06 -4.10 0.63
CA LEU A 114 6.29 -4.11 1.42
C LEU A 114 6.17 -3.07 2.53
N LEU A 115 6.40 -3.48 3.76
CA LEU A 115 6.31 -2.64 4.94
C LEU A 115 7.66 -2.66 5.66
N THR A 116 8.16 -1.49 6.04
CA THR A 116 9.50 -1.33 6.61
C THR A 116 9.48 -0.41 7.81
N ASP A 117 10.53 -0.50 8.64
CA ASP A 117 10.70 0.37 9.80
C ASP A 117 11.59 1.58 9.52
N ARG A 118 12.19 1.67 8.33
CA ARG A 118 13.00 2.82 7.92
C ARG A 118 13.27 2.82 6.42
#